data_701a6fe4cab22a1ac93275686cb42cc3
#
_entry.id   701a6fe4cab22a1ac93275686cb42cc3
#
_cell.length_a   1.000
_cell.length_b   1.000
_cell.length_c   1.000
_cell.angle_alpha   90.00
_cell.angle_beta   90.00
_cell.angle_gamma   90.00
#
_symmetry.space_group_name_H-M   'P 1'
#
loop_
_entity.id
_entity.type
_entity.pdbx_description
1 polymer ?
#
loop_
_entity_poly.entity_id
_entity_poly.type
_entity_poly.pdbx_seq_one_letter_code
_entity_poly.pdbx_strand_id
1 'polypeptide(L)'
;MRVISGYLKGRNILGYNIPGTRPTMDRVKESMFASIQDYIDNSTVLDLFCGTGSLGIEALSMGSNKCYFVDNGKEILKYLNKNIDNLNIKDKSIVINKDYKYAL
;
A
#
# COMPACT_ATOMS: atom_id res chain seq x y z
N MET A 1 -5.53 -7.41 7.11
CA MET A 1 -5.99 -7.01 5.76
C MET A 1 -5.22 -7.80 4.72
N ARG A 2 -5.78 -7.97 3.54
CA ARG A 2 -5.16 -8.74 2.46
C ARG A 2 -5.08 -7.93 1.19
N VAL A 3 -4.14 -8.30 0.33
CA VAL A 3 -4.10 -7.80 -1.04
C VAL A 3 -5.29 -8.38 -1.81
N ILE A 4 -6.01 -7.52 -2.53
CA ILE A 4 -7.27 -7.89 -3.17
C ILE A 4 -7.04 -8.44 -4.59
N SER A 5 -6.14 -7.85 -5.34
CA SER A 5 -5.95 -8.19 -6.74
C SER A 5 -4.48 -8.15 -7.14
N GLY A 6 -4.18 -8.59 -8.36
CA GLY A 6 -2.83 -8.60 -8.89
C GLY A 6 -2.03 -9.83 -8.48
N TYR A 7 -0.73 -9.79 -8.71
CA TYR A 7 0.11 -10.97 -8.48
C TYR A 7 0.31 -11.32 -7.00
N LEU A 8 0.04 -10.38 -6.09
CA LEU A 8 0.13 -10.62 -4.63
C LEU A 8 -1.23 -10.92 -3.99
N LYS A 9 -2.26 -11.15 -4.79
CA LYS A 9 -3.61 -11.42 -4.30
C LYS A 9 -3.62 -12.47 -3.19
N GLY A 10 -4.31 -12.14 -2.09
CA GLY A 10 -4.46 -13.04 -0.95
C GLY A 10 -3.37 -12.96 0.10
N ARG A 11 -2.28 -12.26 -0.18
CA ARG A 11 -1.19 -12.09 0.78
C ARG A 11 -1.61 -11.15 1.91
N ASN A 12 -1.14 -11.43 3.11
CA ASN A 12 -1.47 -10.63 4.30
C ASN A 12 -0.71 -9.30 4.33
N ILE A 13 -1.38 -8.28 4.83
CA ILE A 13 -0.80 -6.98 5.15
C ILE A 13 -0.91 -6.78 6.67
N LEU A 14 0.21 -6.68 7.34
CA LEU A 14 0.29 -6.57 8.79
C LEU A 14 -0.11 -5.16 9.28
N GLY A 15 -0.57 -5.08 10.53
CA GLY A 15 -0.82 -3.80 11.19
C GLY A 15 -2.27 -3.35 11.22
N TYR A 16 -3.18 -4.07 10.59
CA TYR A 16 -4.60 -3.74 10.57
C TYR A 16 -5.38 -4.66 11.50
N ASN A 17 -5.33 -4.34 12.80
CA ASN A 17 -5.94 -5.17 13.84
C ASN A 17 -7.19 -4.56 14.46
N ILE A 18 -7.83 -3.61 13.79
CA ILE A 18 -9.03 -2.96 14.32
C ILE A 18 -10.25 -3.79 13.94
N PRO A 19 -10.96 -4.38 14.94
CA PRO A 19 -12.12 -5.22 14.67
C PRO A 19 -13.23 -4.46 13.94
N GLY A 20 -13.89 -5.12 13.00
CA GLY A 20 -15.08 -4.61 12.35
C GLY A 20 -14.86 -3.63 11.20
N THR A 21 -13.65 -3.20 10.94
CA THR A 21 -13.38 -2.23 9.87
C THR A 21 -12.97 -2.85 8.55
N ARG A 22 -12.39 -4.05 8.59
CA ARG A 22 -11.75 -4.67 7.44
C ARG A 22 -12.63 -4.95 6.24
N PRO A 23 -13.84 -5.52 6.39
CA PRO A 23 -14.67 -5.78 5.21
C PRO A 23 -15.03 -4.51 4.46
N THR A 24 -15.31 -3.43 5.18
CA THR A 24 -15.63 -2.13 4.60
C THR A 24 -14.42 -1.54 3.88
N MET A 25 -13.26 -1.60 4.52
CA MET A 25 -12.01 -1.11 3.91
C MET A 25 -11.64 -1.89 2.67
N ASP A 26 -11.80 -3.20 2.68
CA ASP A 26 -11.53 -4.03 1.51
C ASP A 26 -12.45 -3.70 0.35
N ARG A 27 -13.73 -3.46 0.62
CA ARG A 27 -14.70 -3.07 -0.42
C ARG A 27 -14.36 -1.71 -1.03
N VAL A 28 -14.00 -0.74 -0.19
CA VAL A 28 -13.61 0.59 -0.66
C VAL A 28 -12.36 0.51 -1.52
N LYS A 29 -11.37 -0.24 -1.06
CA LYS A 29 -10.13 -0.44 -1.80
C LYS A 29 -10.40 -1.12 -3.14
N GLU A 30 -11.16 -2.20 -3.14
CA GLU A 30 -11.53 -2.93 -4.36
C GLU A 30 -12.24 -2.03 -5.37
N SER A 31 -13.24 -1.28 -4.92
CA SER A 31 -14.00 -0.37 -5.76
C SER A 31 -13.13 0.73 -6.35
N MET A 32 -12.26 1.32 -5.53
CA MET A 32 -11.36 2.37 -5.99
C MET A 32 -10.39 1.86 -7.06
N PHE A 33 -9.77 0.71 -6.84
CA PHE A 33 -8.81 0.17 -7.79
C PHE A 33 -9.48 -0.36 -9.06
N ALA A 34 -10.71 -0.85 -8.96
CA ALA A 34 -11.48 -1.22 -10.16
C ALA A 34 -11.71 -0.01 -11.07
N SER A 35 -11.89 1.18 -10.48
CA SER A 35 -12.10 2.42 -11.24
C SER A 35 -10.85 2.91 -11.96
N ILE A 36 -9.66 2.63 -11.43
CA ILE A 36 -8.41 3.19 -11.94
C ILE A 36 -7.43 2.14 -12.45
N GLN A 37 -7.87 0.89 -12.57
CA GLN A 37 -6.97 -0.22 -12.92
C GLN A 37 -6.22 0.00 -14.24
N ASP A 38 -6.85 0.67 -15.20
CA ASP A 38 -6.23 0.94 -16.51
C ASP A 38 -5.06 1.92 -16.42
N TYR A 39 -4.98 2.67 -15.32
CA TYR A 39 -3.93 3.68 -15.10
C TYR A 39 -2.81 3.21 -14.19
N ILE A 40 -2.95 2.03 -13.57
CA ILE A 40 -2.00 1.55 -12.57
C ILE A 40 -0.81 0.85 -13.21
N ASP A 41 -1.06 0.04 -14.23
CA ASP A 41 0.01 -0.73 -14.87
C ASP A 41 1.11 0.18 -15.40
N ASN A 42 2.35 -0.13 -15.06
CA ASN A 42 3.55 0.65 -15.40
C ASN A 42 3.58 2.07 -14.83
N SER A 43 2.73 2.38 -13.85
CA SER A 43 2.68 3.70 -13.24
C SER A 43 3.68 3.86 -12.10
N THR A 44 3.94 5.11 -11.72
CA THR A 44 4.60 5.48 -10.47
C THR A 44 3.53 6.02 -9.53
N VAL A 45 3.46 5.48 -8.32
CA VAL A 45 2.41 5.80 -7.36
C VAL A 45 3.00 6.56 -6.17
N LEU A 46 2.27 7.56 -5.70
CA LEU A 46 2.60 8.28 -4.46
C LEU A 46 1.48 8.00 -3.46
N ASP A 47 1.81 7.32 -2.38
CA ASP A 47 0.89 6.96 -1.31
C ASP A 47 1.16 7.85 -0.09
N LEU A 48 0.48 8.99 -0.03
CA LEU A 48 0.55 9.92 1.09
C LEU A 48 -0.26 9.36 2.25
N PHE A 49 0.26 9.50 3.47
CA PHE A 49 -0.35 8.89 4.67
C PHE A 49 -0.47 7.38 4.52
N CYS A 50 0.61 6.76 4.08
CA CYS A 50 0.56 5.35 3.66
C CYS A 50 0.18 4.38 4.78
N GLY A 51 0.40 4.74 6.04
CA GLY A 51 0.14 3.82 7.14
C GLY A 51 0.96 2.54 6.97
N THR A 52 0.30 1.39 7.01
CA THR A 52 0.94 0.09 6.81
C THR A 52 1.11 -0.28 5.33
N GLY A 53 0.70 0.61 4.43
CA GLY A 53 0.99 0.50 3.01
C GLY A 53 -0.07 -0.16 2.15
N SER A 54 -1.28 -0.36 2.66
CA SER A 54 -2.31 -1.12 1.94
C SER A 54 -2.57 -0.63 0.53
N LEU A 55 -2.72 0.67 0.33
CA LEU A 55 -3.05 1.21 -1.00
C LEU A 55 -1.87 1.10 -1.96
N GLY A 56 -0.68 1.48 -1.52
CA GLY A 56 0.51 1.40 -2.36
C GLY A 56 0.88 -0.04 -2.70
N ILE A 57 0.75 -0.95 -1.73
CA ILE A 57 1.00 -2.37 -1.96
C ILE A 57 0.01 -2.93 -2.98
N GLU A 58 -1.27 -2.53 -2.88
CA GLU A 58 -2.28 -2.93 -3.86
C GLU A 58 -1.89 -2.47 -5.27
N ALA A 59 -1.46 -1.22 -5.40
CA ALA A 59 -1.01 -0.68 -6.68
C ALA A 59 0.19 -1.45 -7.24
N LEU A 60 1.17 -1.77 -6.41
CA LEU A 60 2.32 -2.57 -6.84
C LEU A 60 1.89 -3.98 -7.28
N SER A 61 0.94 -4.58 -6.56
CA SER A 61 0.39 -5.87 -6.91
C SER A 61 -0.32 -5.85 -8.27
N MET A 62 -0.93 -4.74 -8.62
CA MET A 62 -1.65 -4.55 -9.89
C MET A 62 -0.75 -4.10 -11.04
N GLY A 63 0.54 -3.96 -10.82
CA GLY A 63 1.49 -3.73 -11.90
C GLY A 63 2.14 -2.36 -11.93
N SER A 64 1.99 -1.51 -10.90
CA SER A 64 2.74 -0.26 -10.89
C SER A 64 4.24 -0.54 -10.81
N ASN A 65 5.05 0.31 -11.43
CA ASN A 65 6.50 0.13 -11.45
C ASN A 65 7.15 0.46 -10.13
N LYS A 66 6.60 1.44 -9.43
CA LYS A 66 7.22 1.99 -8.23
C LYS A 66 6.16 2.66 -7.36
N CYS A 67 6.33 2.59 -6.06
CA CYS A 67 5.50 3.31 -5.11
C CYS A 67 6.36 4.04 -4.08
N TYR A 68 6.06 5.32 -3.90
CA TYR A 68 6.62 6.14 -2.83
C TYR A 68 5.63 6.13 -1.67
N PHE A 69 6.04 5.55 -0.55
CA PHE A 69 5.23 5.48 0.67
C PHE A 69 5.66 6.60 1.61
N VAL A 70 4.75 7.49 1.95
CA VAL A 70 5.04 8.66 2.79
C VAL A 70 4.21 8.62 4.05
N ASP A 71 4.85 8.65 5.20
CA ASP A 71 4.21 8.75 6.51
C ASP A 71 5.23 9.24 7.53
N ASN A 72 4.76 9.79 8.66
CA ASN A 72 5.63 10.24 9.73
C ASN A 72 5.48 9.39 11.01
N GLY A 73 4.66 8.37 11.01
CA GLY A 73 4.44 7.49 12.17
C GLY A 73 5.46 6.38 12.27
N LYS A 74 6.37 6.45 13.23
CA LYS A 74 7.44 5.45 13.39
C LYS A 74 6.91 4.03 13.58
N GLU A 75 5.89 3.86 14.40
CA GLU A 75 5.31 2.54 14.65
C GLU A 75 4.66 1.97 13.39
N ILE A 76 3.94 2.81 12.67
CA ILE A 76 3.26 2.41 11.44
C ILE A 76 4.29 2.02 10.38
N LEU A 77 5.37 2.77 10.26
CA LEU A 77 6.41 2.49 9.27
C LEU A 77 7.16 1.19 9.56
N LYS A 78 7.21 0.74 10.81
CA LYS A 78 7.74 -0.58 11.13
C LYS A 78 6.90 -1.69 10.47
N TYR A 79 5.58 -1.57 10.54
CA TYR A 79 4.70 -2.52 9.88
C TYR A 79 4.82 -2.44 8.37
N LEU A 80 4.92 -1.23 7.82
CA LEU A 80 5.14 -1.05 6.38
C LEU A 80 6.39 -1.76 5.91
N ASN A 81 7.51 -1.57 6.62
CA ASN A 81 8.76 -2.19 6.25
C ASN A 81 8.70 -3.72 6.33
N LYS A 82 8.01 -4.26 7.34
CA LYS A 82 7.77 -5.70 7.44
C LYS A 82 6.94 -6.20 6.26
N ASN A 83 5.91 -5.46 5.87
CA ASN A 83 5.08 -5.84 4.73
C ASN A 83 5.88 -5.84 3.43
N ILE A 84 6.70 -4.83 3.22
CA ILE A 84 7.56 -4.73 2.04
C ILE A 84 8.52 -5.93 1.97
N ASP A 85 9.13 -6.29 3.10
CA ASP A 85 10.04 -7.43 3.15
C ASP A 85 9.31 -8.76 2.94
N ASN A 86 8.17 -8.96 3.61
CA ASN A 86 7.39 -10.19 3.49
C ASN A 86 6.87 -10.41 2.08
N LEU A 87 6.52 -9.33 1.37
CA LEU A 87 5.97 -9.41 0.02
C LEU A 87 7.05 -9.32 -1.06
N ASN A 88 8.29 -9.15 -0.65
CA ASN A 88 9.45 -9.09 -1.56
C ASN A 88 9.32 -8.00 -2.63
N ILE A 89 8.90 -6.80 -2.21
CA ILE A 89 8.68 -5.67 -3.11
C ILE A 89 9.60 -4.48 -2.81
N LYS A 90 10.71 -4.72 -2.14
CA LYS A 90 11.63 -3.66 -1.72
C LYS A 90 12.22 -2.90 -2.90
N ASP A 91 12.47 -3.58 -4.00
CA ASP A 91 13.03 -2.98 -5.22
C ASP A 91 12.08 -1.98 -5.89
N LYS A 92 10.79 -2.05 -5.59
CA LYS A 92 9.77 -1.17 -6.15
C LYS A 92 9.22 -0.16 -5.13
N SER A 93 9.76 -0.17 -3.92
CA SER A 93 9.22 0.60 -2.80
C SER A 93 10.25 1.60 -2.28
N ILE A 94 9.81 2.85 -2.13
CA ILE A 94 10.62 3.90 -1.52
C ILE A 94 9.84 4.44 -0.32
N VAL A 95 10.41 4.30 0.88
CA VAL A 95 9.77 4.74 2.11
C VAL A 95 10.35 6.09 2.53
N ILE A 96 9.47 7.08 2.69
CA ILE A 96 9.84 8.42 3.11
C ILE A 96 9.20 8.71 4.47
N ASN A 97 10.04 8.82 5.50
CA ASN A 97 9.60 9.13 6.86
C ASN A 97 9.57 10.64 7.04
N LYS A 98 8.51 11.28 6.52
CA LYS A 98 8.32 12.73 6.60
C LYS A 98 6.83 13.07 6.63
N ASP A 99 6.52 14.27 7.14
CA ASP A 99 5.20 14.85 6.96
C ASP A 99 4.99 15.11 5.46
N TYR A 100 3.79 14.84 4.96
CA TYR A 100 3.48 15.01 3.53
C TYR A 100 3.78 16.43 3.02
N LYS A 101 3.70 17.45 3.88
CA LYS A 101 4.03 18.84 3.52
C LYS A 101 5.44 18.99 2.98
N TYR A 102 6.35 18.15 3.45
CA TYR A 102 7.77 18.20 3.08
C TYR A 102 8.12 17.19 1.99
N ALA A 103 7.18 16.31 1.64
CA ALA A 103 7.38 15.32 0.59
C ALA A 103 7.00 15.86 -0.78
N LEU A 104 6.11 16.84 -0.82
CA LEU A 104 5.68 17.50 -2.04
C LEU A 104 6.58 18.69 -2.35
#